data_8fa28f96293d0d178275abd9a1a82b2b
#
_entry.id   8fa28f96293d0d178275abd9a1a82b2b
#
_cell.length_a   1.000
_cell.length_b   1.000
_cell.length_c   1.000
_cell.angle_alpha   90.00
_cell.angle_beta   90.00
_cell.angle_gamma   90.00
#
_symmetry.space_group_name_H-M   'P 1'
#
loop_
_entity.id
_entity.type
_entity.pdbx_description
1 polymer ?
#
loop_
_entity_poly.entity_id
_entity_poly.type
_entity_poly.pdbx_seq_one_letter_code
_entity_poly.pdbx_strand_id
1 'polypeptide(L)'
;MQQSGTDYGINEPYNLYYDSSSDYLYIANAQSGIVIRWKPFALSGTVVAGVAGSSGSSSSLLYGPGGVYYDAATQLLYVADVGNGRIMAYCNNDASGIMIVGTGIPGNGLTQLGAPYTMAFDSSWNLYVLDSSNSRVQQFIRL
;
A
#
# COMPACT_ATOMS: atom_id res chain seq x y z
N MET A 1 -20.60 -15.19 2.67
CA MET A 1 -21.33 -14.19 3.47
C MET A 1 -21.21 -12.86 2.75
N GLN A 2 -22.34 -12.33 2.33
CA GLN A 2 -22.40 -11.02 1.70
C GLN A 2 -22.59 -10.00 2.81
N GLN A 3 -21.62 -9.11 2.97
CA GLN A 3 -21.76 -8.01 3.90
C GLN A 3 -22.22 -6.78 3.12
N SER A 4 -23.44 -6.37 3.38
CA SER A 4 -23.95 -5.09 2.92
C SER A 4 -23.72 -4.09 4.05
N GLY A 5 -22.90 -3.11 3.85
CA GLY A 5 -22.69 -2.06 4.82
C GLY A 5 -21.98 -0.88 4.23
N THR A 6 -22.26 0.27 4.75
CA THR A 6 -21.55 1.54 4.58
C THR A 6 -20.18 1.52 5.28
N ASP A 7 -19.75 0.36 5.64
CA ASP A 7 -18.42 0.03 6.06
C ASP A 7 -17.48 0.29 4.88
N TYR A 8 -16.31 0.67 5.20
CA TYR A 8 -15.19 0.70 4.28
C TYR A 8 -15.01 -0.70 3.71
N GLY A 9 -16.00 -1.09 2.88
CA GLY A 9 -16.10 -2.38 2.25
C GLY A 9 -14.95 -2.60 1.29
N ILE A 10 -14.72 -3.84 1.00
CA ILE A 10 -13.75 -4.26 -0.02
C ILE A 10 -14.27 -3.82 -1.38
N ASN A 11 -13.50 -2.97 -2.08
CA ASN A 11 -13.84 -2.47 -3.40
C ASN A 11 -12.63 -2.53 -4.32
N GLU A 12 -12.65 -3.48 -5.26
CA GLU A 12 -11.52 -3.84 -6.13
C GLU A 12 -10.21 -4.06 -5.34
N PRO A 13 -10.18 -5.07 -4.45
CA PRO A 13 -8.96 -5.36 -3.70
C PRO A 13 -7.91 -5.95 -4.65
N TYR A 14 -6.70 -5.39 -4.64
CA TYR A 14 -5.60 -5.90 -5.45
C TYR A 14 -4.65 -6.80 -4.70
N ASN A 15 -4.48 -6.56 -3.41
CA ASN A 15 -3.53 -7.31 -2.59
C ASN A 15 -3.93 -7.26 -1.12
N LEU A 16 -3.45 -8.23 -0.36
CA LEU A 16 -3.61 -8.26 1.08
C LEU A 16 -2.33 -8.77 1.75
N TYR A 17 -2.11 -8.35 2.97
CA TYR A 17 -1.08 -8.83 3.87
C TYR A 17 -1.72 -9.27 5.18
N TYR A 18 -1.36 -10.45 5.67
CA TYR A 18 -1.81 -10.94 6.97
C TYR A 18 -0.70 -10.79 8.01
N ASP A 19 -0.98 -10.01 9.05
CA ASP A 19 -0.11 -9.91 10.22
C ASP A 19 -0.50 -10.94 11.26
N SER A 20 0.30 -12.00 11.36
CA SER A 20 0.06 -13.09 12.30
C SER A 20 0.28 -12.69 13.76
N SER A 21 0.95 -11.59 14.04
CA SER A 21 1.20 -11.13 15.41
C SER A 21 -0.02 -10.45 16.04
N SER A 22 -0.84 -9.80 15.24
CA SER A 22 -2.02 -9.05 15.67
C SER A 22 -3.35 -9.60 15.15
N ASP A 23 -3.30 -10.60 14.25
CA ASP A 23 -4.45 -11.18 13.57
C ASP A 23 -5.21 -10.16 12.70
N TYR A 24 -4.48 -9.21 12.12
CA TYR A 24 -5.04 -8.25 11.17
C TYR A 24 -4.71 -8.58 9.71
N LEU A 25 -5.69 -8.33 8.86
CA LEU A 25 -5.51 -8.22 7.41
C LEU A 25 -5.34 -6.74 7.04
N TYR A 26 -4.35 -6.44 6.21
CA TYR A 26 -4.19 -5.15 5.54
C TYR A 26 -4.58 -5.35 4.08
N ILE A 27 -5.54 -4.60 3.58
CA ILE A 27 -6.14 -4.81 2.26
C ILE A 27 -6.05 -3.52 1.45
N ALA A 28 -5.40 -3.58 0.30
CA ALA A 28 -5.37 -2.48 -0.65
C ALA A 28 -6.65 -2.46 -1.47
N ASN A 29 -7.45 -1.41 -1.30
CA ASN A 29 -8.67 -1.15 -2.05
C ASN A 29 -8.40 -0.13 -3.15
N ALA A 30 -8.07 -0.61 -4.34
CA ALA A 30 -7.60 0.22 -5.45
C ALA A 30 -8.63 1.26 -5.89
N GLN A 31 -9.88 0.85 -6.07
CA GLN A 31 -10.95 1.74 -6.51
C GLN A 31 -11.26 2.85 -5.50
N SER A 32 -11.13 2.55 -4.22
CA SER A 32 -11.44 3.52 -3.16
C SER A 32 -10.24 4.40 -2.79
N GLY A 33 -9.03 4.11 -3.32
CA GLY A 33 -7.81 4.85 -3.00
C GLY A 33 -7.37 4.73 -1.54
N ILE A 34 -7.63 3.60 -0.89
CA ILE A 34 -7.34 3.39 0.54
C ILE A 34 -6.72 2.02 0.81
N VAL A 35 -6.07 1.93 1.95
CA VAL A 35 -5.77 0.65 2.60
C VAL A 35 -6.59 0.55 3.86
N ILE A 36 -7.25 -0.59 4.06
CA ILE A 36 -7.99 -0.90 5.27
C ILE A 36 -7.27 -1.96 6.09
N ARG A 37 -7.38 -1.85 7.40
CA ARG A 37 -7.02 -2.90 8.35
C ARG A 37 -8.30 -3.58 8.82
N TRP A 38 -8.35 -4.90 8.68
CA TRP A 38 -9.53 -5.70 9.00
C TRP A 38 -9.17 -6.85 9.92
N LYS A 39 -9.97 -7.06 10.93
CA LYS A 39 -9.85 -8.24 11.78
C LYS A 39 -10.80 -9.33 11.29
N PRO A 40 -10.38 -10.60 11.21
CA PRO A 40 -11.28 -11.70 10.88
C PRO A 40 -12.56 -11.64 11.73
N PHE A 41 -13.70 -11.90 11.09
CA PHE A 41 -15.04 -11.82 11.69
C PHE A 41 -15.50 -10.43 12.16
N ALA A 42 -14.73 -9.37 11.99
CA ALA A 42 -15.22 -8.01 12.24
C ALA A 42 -16.28 -7.61 11.21
N LEU A 43 -17.18 -6.73 11.60
CA LEU A 43 -18.23 -6.23 10.72
C LEU A 43 -17.73 -5.18 9.74
N SER A 44 -16.64 -4.47 10.08
CA SER A 44 -16.06 -3.41 9.25
C SER A 44 -14.54 -3.34 9.43
N GLY A 45 -13.86 -2.77 8.43
CA GLY A 45 -12.44 -2.43 8.49
C GLY A 45 -12.22 -0.99 8.95
N THR A 46 -10.97 -0.66 9.25
CA THR A 46 -10.51 0.70 9.58
C THR A 46 -9.56 1.18 8.48
N VAL A 47 -9.76 2.40 7.97
CA VAL A 47 -8.83 3.02 7.03
C VAL A 47 -7.52 3.33 7.75
N VAL A 48 -6.40 2.87 7.19
CA VAL A 48 -5.04 3.06 7.75
C VAL A 48 -4.11 3.80 6.79
N ALA A 49 -4.50 3.97 5.54
CA ALA A 49 -3.80 4.82 4.57
C ALA A 49 -4.77 5.29 3.48
N GLY A 50 -4.57 6.50 2.99
CA GLY A 50 -5.46 7.13 2.02
C GLY A 50 -6.70 7.76 2.66
N VAL A 51 -7.53 8.40 1.83
CA VAL A 51 -8.80 9.01 2.22
C VAL A 51 -9.91 8.44 1.35
N ALA A 52 -10.90 7.83 1.97
CA ALA A 52 -11.99 7.15 1.26
C ALA A 52 -12.72 8.10 0.30
N GLY A 53 -12.88 7.68 -0.95
CA GLY A 53 -13.55 8.45 -1.99
C GLY A 53 -12.71 9.60 -2.56
N SER A 54 -11.44 9.71 -2.20
CA SER A 54 -10.52 10.73 -2.70
C SER A 54 -9.24 10.07 -3.20
N SER A 55 -8.86 10.36 -4.44
CA SER A 55 -7.60 9.91 -5.03
C SER A 55 -6.70 11.10 -5.31
N GLY A 56 -5.38 10.90 -5.22
CA GLY A 56 -4.43 11.95 -5.52
C GLY A 56 -3.00 11.62 -5.14
N SER A 57 -2.10 12.60 -5.29
CA SER A 57 -0.66 12.45 -5.13
C SER A 57 -0.08 13.10 -3.86
N SER A 58 -0.91 13.73 -3.02
CA SER A 58 -0.43 14.26 -1.74
C SER A 58 0.04 13.15 -0.79
N SER A 59 0.64 13.51 0.33
CA SER A 59 1.12 12.55 1.34
C SER A 59 -0.01 11.76 2.03
N SER A 60 -1.23 12.32 2.04
CA SER A 60 -2.40 11.68 2.64
C SER A 60 -3.27 10.91 1.64
N LEU A 61 -3.03 11.05 0.34
CA LEU A 61 -3.85 10.43 -0.71
C LEU A 61 -3.07 9.33 -1.43
N LEU A 62 -3.83 8.35 -1.94
CA LEU A 62 -3.35 7.28 -2.80
C LEU A 62 -4.10 7.28 -4.13
N TYR A 63 -3.51 6.70 -5.17
CA TYR A 63 -4.17 6.51 -6.45
C TYR A 63 -3.99 5.07 -6.93
N GLY A 64 -5.03 4.28 -6.75
CA GLY A 64 -5.03 2.85 -7.12
C GLY A 64 -3.99 2.05 -6.35
N PRO A 65 -3.99 2.01 -5.00
CA PRO A 65 -3.01 1.25 -4.25
C PRO A 65 -3.06 -0.24 -4.63
N GLY A 66 -1.89 -0.81 -4.88
CA GLY A 66 -1.69 -2.22 -5.25
C GLY A 66 -1.25 -3.05 -4.05
N GLY A 67 0.05 -3.33 -3.95
CA GLY A 67 0.62 -4.15 -2.89
C GLY A 67 0.72 -3.45 -1.54
N VAL A 68 0.60 -4.24 -0.48
CA VAL A 68 0.80 -3.80 0.90
C VAL A 68 1.74 -4.75 1.62
N TYR A 69 2.55 -4.21 2.52
CA TYR A 69 3.39 -4.95 3.45
C TYR A 69 3.38 -4.24 4.80
N TYR A 70 3.15 -4.99 5.87
CA TYR A 70 3.19 -4.45 7.22
C TYR A 70 4.35 -5.04 8.01
N ASP A 71 5.19 -4.17 8.56
CA ASP A 71 6.25 -4.55 9.47
C ASP A 71 5.79 -4.37 10.91
N ALA A 72 5.49 -5.48 11.58
CA ALA A 72 5.02 -5.48 12.96
C ALA A 72 6.08 -4.98 13.96
N ALA A 73 7.38 -5.12 13.65
CA ALA A 73 8.45 -4.69 14.54
C ALA A 73 8.58 -3.16 14.60
N THR A 74 8.43 -2.50 13.47
CA THR A 74 8.49 -1.02 13.36
C THR A 74 7.13 -0.36 13.33
N GLN A 75 6.06 -1.15 13.16
CA GLN A 75 4.68 -0.69 12.97
C GLN A 75 4.52 0.21 11.74
N LEU A 76 5.31 -0.04 10.70
CA LEU A 76 5.23 0.66 9.43
C LEU A 76 4.39 -0.14 8.43
N LEU A 77 3.45 0.53 7.80
CA LEU A 77 2.68 0.03 6.67
C LEU A 77 3.27 0.58 5.37
N TYR A 78 3.76 -0.30 4.51
CA TYR A 78 4.26 0.06 3.19
C TYR A 78 3.17 -0.18 2.16
N VAL A 79 2.97 0.79 1.26
CA VAL A 79 1.92 0.77 0.24
C VAL A 79 2.51 1.10 -1.13
N ALA A 80 2.27 0.22 -2.10
CA ALA A 80 2.55 0.49 -3.50
C ALA A 80 1.44 1.38 -4.06
N ASP A 81 1.74 2.64 -4.26
CA ASP A 81 0.84 3.66 -4.79
C ASP A 81 0.98 3.72 -6.31
N VAL A 82 0.30 2.76 -6.96
CA VAL A 82 0.52 2.38 -8.37
C VAL A 82 0.36 3.56 -9.30
N GLY A 83 -0.74 4.30 -9.20
CA GLY A 83 -1.06 5.41 -10.09
C GLY A 83 -0.12 6.62 -9.91
N ASN A 84 0.59 6.70 -8.79
CA ASN A 84 1.56 7.76 -8.52
C ASN A 84 3.02 7.31 -8.68
N GLY A 85 3.29 6.07 -9.09
CA GLY A 85 4.64 5.58 -9.34
C GLY A 85 5.57 5.68 -8.12
N ARG A 86 5.06 5.33 -6.92
CA ARG A 86 5.82 5.46 -5.67
C ARG A 86 5.47 4.37 -4.67
N ILE A 87 6.37 4.15 -3.70
CA ILE A 87 6.07 3.39 -2.48
C ILE A 87 6.00 4.39 -1.32
N MET A 88 4.93 4.28 -0.55
CA MET A 88 4.68 5.10 0.63
C MET A 88 4.82 4.26 1.89
N ALA A 89 5.30 4.87 2.98
CA ALA A 89 5.29 4.28 4.32
C ALA A 89 4.41 5.14 5.25
N TYR A 90 3.55 4.47 6.00
CA TYR A 90 2.65 5.08 6.98
C TYR A 90 2.98 4.54 8.37
N CYS A 91 3.16 5.45 9.34
CA CYS A 91 3.19 5.06 10.75
C CYS A 91 1.76 4.75 11.23
N ASN A 92 1.67 3.92 12.25
CA ASN A 92 0.37 3.58 12.84
C ASN A 92 -0.34 4.85 13.33
N ASN A 93 -1.57 5.08 12.83
CA ASN A 93 -2.43 6.23 13.09
C ASN A 93 -2.02 7.58 12.45
N ASP A 94 -1.02 7.63 11.59
CA ASP A 94 -0.72 8.85 10.86
C ASP A 94 -1.62 8.99 9.63
N ALA A 95 -2.20 10.18 9.46
CA ALA A 95 -3.03 10.49 8.30
C ALA A 95 -2.22 10.69 7.01
N SER A 96 -0.90 10.89 7.13
CA SER A 96 0.01 11.14 6.01
C SER A 96 1.17 10.16 6.01
N GLY A 97 1.51 9.67 4.83
CA GLY A 97 2.66 8.81 4.61
C GLY A 97 3.90 9.57 4.17
N ILE A 98 5.02 8.87 4.16
CA ILE A 98 6.30 9.34 3.64
C ILE A 98 6.60 8.54 2.36
N MET A 99 6.97 9.21 1.30
CA MET A 99 7.44 8.57 0.08
C MET A 99 8.87 8.04 0.32
N ILE A 100 9.07 6.73 0.14
CA ILE A 100 10.36 6.09 0.39
C ILE A 100 11.11 5.76 -0.89
N VAL A 101 10.42 5.40 -1.97
CA VAL A 101 11.00 5.21 -3.30
C VAL A 101 10.04 5.66 -4.39
N GLY A 102 10.58 5.92 -5.57
CA GLY A 102 9.87 6.55 -6.68
C GLY A 102 10.02 8.07 -6.64
N THR A 103 9.38 8.75 -7.56
CA THR A 103 9.40 10.22 -7.66
C THR A 103 8.03 10.86 -7.47
N GLY A 104 6.98 10.03 -7.34
CA GLY A 104 5.60 10.51 -7.35
C GLY A 104 5.07 10.83 -8.75
N ILE A 105 5.89 10.62 -9.77
CA ILE A 105 5.54 10.77 -11.19
C ILE A 105 5.93 9.45 -11.88
N PRO A 106 4.97 8.70 -12.43
CA PRO A 106 5.25 7.47 -13.13
C PRO A 106 6.26 7.65 -14.28
N GLY A 107 7.21 6.72 -14.41
CA GLY A 107 8.22 6.80 -15.45
C GLY A 107 9.15 5.59 -15.45
N ASN A 108 10.12 5.58 -16.36
CA ASN A 108 11.05 4.48 -16.58
C ASN A 108 12.50 4.79 -16.20
N GLY A 109 12.78 5.96 -15.63
CA GLY A 109 14.11 6.32 -15.17
C GLY A 109 14.61 5.44 -14.01
N LEU A 110 15.88 5.57 -13.65
CA LEU A 110 16.53 4.75 -12.62
C LEU A 110 15.92 4.94 -11.23
N THR A 111 15.38 6.12 -10.93
CA THR A 111 14.71 6.44 -9.66
C THR A 111 13.21 6.49 -9.76
N GLN A 112 12.65 6.33 -10.97
CA GLN A 112 11.22 6.32 -11.21
C GLN A 112 10.67 4.90 -11.16
N LEU A 113 9.40 4.80 -10.83
CA LEU A 113 8.58 3.60 -10.97
C LEU A 113 7.44 3.90 -11.93
N GLY A 114 7.10 2.97 -12.82
CA GLY A 114 6.00 3.17 -13.76
C GLY A 114 4.66 2.78 -13.13
N ALA A 115 4.53 1.52 -12.76
CA ALA A 115 3.38 0.99 -12.04
C ALA A 115 3.86 -0.02 -10.99
N PRO A 116 4.29 0.42 -9.82
CA PRO A 116 4.73 -0.46 -8.74
C PRO A 116 3.53 -1.25 -8.20
N TYR A 117 3.45 -2.52 -8.56
CA TYR A 117 2.28 -3.34 -8.25
C TYR A 117 2.36 -4.00 -6.88
N THR A 118 3.54 -4.48 -6.51
CA THR A 118 3.79 -5.10 -5.21
C THR A 118 5.26 -4.98 -4.84
N MET A 119 5.58 -5.37 -3.60
CA MET A 119 6.92 -5.26 -3.06
C MET A 119 7.22 -6.43 -2.12
N ALA A 120 8.52 -6.63 -1.88
CA ALA A 120 9.04 -7.54 -0.88
C ALA A 120 10.31 -6.97 -0.26
N PHE A 121 10.59 -7.37 0.99
CA PHE A 121 11.85 -7.06 1.65
C PHE A 121 12.66 -8.35 1.85
N ASP A 122 13.97 -8.27 1.69
CA ASP A 122 14.86 -9.36 2.09
C ASP A 122 15.27 -9.23 3.59
N SER A 123 16.03 -10.20 4.07
CA SER A 123 16.50 -10.22 5.46
C SER A 123 17.46 -9.08 5.81
N SER A 124 18.02 -8.40 4.84
CA SER A 124 18.87 -7.21 4.99
C SER A 124 18.10 -5.91 4.83
N TRP A 125 16.77 -5.99 4.70
CA TRP A 125 15.87 -4.85 4.48
C TRP A 125 16.13 -4.11 3.15
N ASN A 126 16.62 -4.81 2.13
CA ASN A 126 16.56 -4.29 0.78
C ASN A 126 15.13 -4.45 0.25
N LEU A 127 14.63 -3.40 -0.38
CA LEU A 127 13.29 -3.37 -0.97
C LEU A 127 13.35 -3.80 -2.44
N TYR A 128 12.52 -4.76 -2.80
CA TYR A 128 12.29 -5.17 -4.18
C TYR A 128 10.90 -4.73 -4.61
N VAL A 129 10.79 -4.00 -5.70
CA VAL A 129 9.53 -3.49 -6.24
C VAL A 129 9.27 -4.10 -7.60
N LEU A 130 8.11 -4.74 -7.76
CA LEU A 130 7.63 -5.19 -9.07
C LEU A 130 7.05 -3.99 -9.81
N ASP A 131 7.84 -3.46 -10.74
CA ASP A 131 7.50 -2.30 -11.57
C ASP A 131 6.92 -2.79 -12.90
N SER A 132 5.61 -3.10 -12.90
CA SER A 132 4.95 -3.89 -13.93
C SER A 132 4.90 -3.20 -15.29
N SER A 133 4.65 -1.89 -15.35
CA SER A 133 4.59 -1.19 -16.64
C SER A 133 5.96 -1.07 -17.32
N ASN A 134 7.05 -1.22 -16.56
CA ASN A 134 8.41 -1.23 -17.08
C ASN A 134 8.97 -2.65 -17.23
N SER A 135 8.17 -3.69 -16.98
CA SER A 135 8.57 -5.11 -17.07
C SER A 135 9.86 -5.43 -16.32
N ARG A 136 10.00 -4.89 -15.09
CA ARG A 136 11.22 -5.04 -14.28
C ARG A 136 10.92 -5.26 -12.80
N VAL A 137 11.89 -5.86 -12.10
CA VAL A 137 11.99 -5.77 -10.63
C VAL A 137 13.11 -4.79 -10.31
N GLN A 138 12.81 -3.79 -9.51
CA GLN A 138 13.80 -2.79 -9.10
C GLN A 138 14.16 -3.00 -7.63
N GLN A 139 15.47 -3.06 -7.36
CA GLN A 139 16.01 -3.21 -6.01
C GLN A 139 16.45 -1.85 -5.47
N PHE A 140 16.07 -1.58 -4.23
CA PHE A 140 16.54 -0.43 -3.46
C PHE A 140 17.28 -0.94 -2.23
N ILE A 141 18.56 -0.61 -2.14
CA ILE A 141 19.44 -1.05 -1.07
C ILE A 141 19.08 -0.27 0.21
N ARG A 142 18.79 -1.01 1.25
CA ARG A 142 18.44 -0.59 2.60
C ARG A 142 18.11 0.90 2.75
N LEU A 143 16.84 1.13 2.88
CA LEU A 143 16.24 2.46 3.04
C LEU A 143 16.44 3.01 4.46
#